data_a01bf25ca266043a01cb13a2245d37c8
#
_entry.id   a01bf25ca266043a01cb13a2245d37c8
#
_cell.length_a   1.000
_cell.length_b   1.000
_cell.length_c   1.000
_cell.angle_alpha   90.00
_cell.angle_beta   90.00
_cell.angle_gamma   90.00
#
_symmetry.space_group_name_H-M   'P 1'
#
loop_
_entity.id
_entity.type
_entity.pdbx_description
1 polymer ?
#
loop_
_entity_poly.entity_id
_entity_poly.type
_entity_poly.pdbx_seq_one_letter_code
_entity_poly.pdbx_strand_id
1 'polypeptide(L)'
;MADAANASRPPDPGSGDAPALDDVMMAMDVVDTLRHREDWVRRELDESGREEALIDRLRRIYSGQGIAVPDRVLEEGVRALEESRFVYTPPKPGFATALATLWVSRERIGKGLVAVFAVLLLAVAMYYAVVVRPRQENARALAEAHAGVVAASEAPAARERADRLLADGRAALESGDEATARASLAALENLRAELPRAYSLRIVSEVTKQIRTALHRRNHYLIVEAVAPDGGILTLPVTSEENGETRMVDRWGIRVPEDTYAAVERDRRDDGILQRDRLGEKRRGEPDVAYAMPVLGGAITQW
;
A
#
# COMPACT_ATOMS: atom_id res chain seq x y z
N MET A 1 5.15 70.28 -8.41
CA MET A 1 4.50 71.56 -8.11
C MET A 1 4.10 71.49 -6.66
N ALA A 2 4.76 72.20 -6.01
CA ALA A 2 4.70 73.25 -5.03
C ALA A 2 4.60 72.68 -3.61
N ASP A 3 5.23 73.09 -2.61
CA ASP A 3 6.22 74.11 -2.33
C ASP A 3 6.53 73.97 -0.85
N ALA A 4 7.71 73.76 -0.48
CA ALA A 4 8.66 74.71 0.10
C ALA A 4 8.15 75.57 1.27
N ALA A 5 8.99 75.60 2.22
CA ALA A 5 9.18 76.61 3.24
C ALA A 5 8.42 76.46 4.57
N ASN A 6 9.12 75.93 5.56
CA ASN A 6 9.04 76.58 6.85
C ASN A 6 10.43 76.76 7.41
N ALA A 7 10.72 78.04 7.48
CA ALA A 7 11.98 78.62 7.83
C ALA A 7 12.34 78.37 9.29
N SER A 8 13.62 78.19 9.50
CA SER A 8 14.42 78.22 10.69
C SER A 8 14.04 79.37 11.63
N ARG A 9 13.65 79.04 12.84
CA ARG A 9 13.67 79.93 13.98
C ARG A 9 14.92 79.62 14.81
N PRO A 10 15.76 80.58 15.10
CA PRO A 10 16.92 80.32 15.90
C PRO A 10 16.55 79.99 17.36
N PRO A 11 17.30 79.14 18.03
CA PRO A 11 17.05 78.79 19.42
C PRO A 11 17.31 80.00 20.37
N ASP A 12 16.36 80.16 21.30
CA ASP A 12 16.42 81.15 22.38
C ASP A 12 17.52 80.73 23.38
N PRO A 13 18.52 81.53 23.66
CA PRO A 13 19.56 81.20 24.64
C PRO A 13 19.13 81.64 26.06
N GLY A 14 18.46 80.73 26.78
CA GLY A 14 18.16 81.08 28.16
C GLY A 14 17.16 80.29 28.92
N SER A 15 17.21 78.94 28.88
CA SER A 15 16.63 78.13 29.95
C SER A 15 17.67 77.12 30.39
N GLY A 16 18.31 77.50 31.49
CA GLY A 16 19.22 76.63 32.25
C GLY A 16 18.42 75.34 32.60
N ASP A 17 18.95 74.22 32.19
CA ASP A 17 18.48 72.91 32.34
C ASP A 17 18.48 72.51 33.81
N ALA A 18 17.49 72.96 34.56
CA ALA A 18 17.21 72.36 35.88
C ALA A 18 16.39 71.13 35.58
N PRO A 19 16.90 69.97 35.95
CA PRO A 19 16.13 68.72 35.73
C PRO A 19 14.76 68.89 36.35
N ALA A 20 13.70 68.54 35.55
CA ALA A 20 12.34 68.65 36.01
C ALA A 20 12.18 67.90 37.33
N LEU A 21 11.47 68.50 38.28
CA LEU A 21 11.30 67.95 39.65
C LEU A 21 10.81 66.50 39.61
N ASP A 22 10.02 66.17 38.62
CA ASP A 22 9.55 64.81 38.35
C ASP A 22 10.69 63.83 37.98
N ASP A 23 11.67 64.24 37.20
CA ASP A 23 12.81 63.40 36.80
C ASP A 23 13.71 63.11 38.02
N VAL A 24 13.90 64.13 38.92
CA VAL A 24 14.66 63.94 40.18
C VAL A 24 13.91 63.00 41.13
N MET A 25 12.57 63.12 41.25
CA MET A 25 11.79 62.23 42.09
C MET A 25 11.77 60.79 41.55
N MET A 26 11.69 60.62 40.24
CA MET A 26 11.75 59.30 39.59
C MET A 26 13.13 58.67 39.75
N ALA A 27 14.18 59.46 39.63
CA ALA A 27 15.56 58.99 39.87
C ALA A 27 15.78 58.60 41.33
N MET A 28 15.22 59.34 42.31
CA MET A 28 15.27 58.97 43.72
C MET A 28 14.55 57.67 44.01
N ASP A 29 13.37 57.44 43.43
CA ASP A 29 12.58 56.17 43.56
C ASP A 29 13.36 54.98 43.00
N VAL A 30 13.98 55.12 41.83
CA VAL A 30 14.86 54.08 41.26
C VAL A 30 16.06 53.79 42.15
N VAL A 31 16.74 54.84 42.64
CA VAL A 31 17.90 54.70 43.56
C VAL A 31 17.48 54.02 44.87
N ASP A 32 16.35 54.37 45.43
CA ASP A 32 15.85 53.76 46.66
C ASP A 32 15.46 52.29 46.45
N THR A 33 14.86 51.96 45.32
CA THR A 33 14.58 50.57 44.90
C THR A 33 15.85 49.75 44.73
N LEU A 34 16.88 50.32 44.09
CA LEU A 34 18.16 49.63 43.89
C LEU A 34 18.91 49.47 45.26
N ARG A 35 18.90 50.47 46.07
CA ARG A 35 19.49 50.39 47.41
C ARG A 35 18.80 49.34 48.28
N HIS A 36 17.48 49.28 48.23
CA HIS A 36 16.70 48.25 48.95
C HIS A 36 17.03 46.85 48.47
N ARG A 37 17.18 46.67 47.17
CA ARG A 37 17.62 45.38 46.58
C ARG A 37 19.05 45.03 46.99
N GLU A 38 19.94 45.98 46.98
CA GLU A 38 21.34 45.78 47.39
C GLU A 38 21.45 45.38 48.86
N ASP A 39 20.72 46.07 49.75
CA ASP A 39 20.64 45.73 51.16
C ASP A 39 20.00 44.37 51.42
N TRP A 40 19.04 43.96 50.56
CA TRP A 40 18.42 42.63 50.58
C TRP A 40 19.41 41.56 50.17
N VAL A 41 20.13 41.74 49.07
CA VAL A 41 21.16 40.84 48.59
C VAL A 41 22.31 40.74 49.58
N ARG A 42 22.74 41.85 50.17
CA ARG A 42 23.80 41.85 51.17
C ARG A 42 23.41 41.07 52.43
N ARG A 43 22.15 41.22 52.89
CA ARG A 43 21.60 40.42 54.01
C ARG A 43 21.49 38.97 53.70
N GLU A 44 21.17 38.64 52.45
CA GLU A 44 21.04 37.26 52.00
C GLU A 44 22.36 36.56 51.76
N LEU A 45 23.39 37.32 51.41
CA LEU A 45 24.78 36.84 51.24
C LEU A 45 25.61 36.87 52.56
N ASP A 46 25.08 37.52 53.58
CA ASP A 46 25.73 37.52 54.90
C ASP A 46 25.36 36.22 55.66
N GLU A 47 26.08 35.17 55.31
CA GLU A 47 25.91 33.85 55.89
C GLU A 47 26.27 33.78 57.34
N SER A 48 27.42 34.42 57.71
CA SER A 48 27.93 34.51 59.09
C SER A 48 26.99 35.30 60.00
N GLY A 49 26.48 36.46 59.53
CA GLY A 49 25.54 37.26 60.32
C GLY A 49 24.18 36.55 60.53
N ARG A 50 23.75 35.73 59.61
CA ARG A 50 22.52 34.92 59.78
C ARG A 50 22.73 33.77 60.77
N GLU A 51 23.87 33.09 60.69
CA GLU A 51 24.25 32.03 61.64
C GLU A 51 24.27 32.53 63.06
N GLU A 52 25.01 33.65 63.32
CA GLU A 52 25.05 34.29 64.61
C GLU A 52 23.67 34.74 65.10
N ALA A 53 22.85 35.38 64.25
CA ALA A 53 21.52 35.83 64.60
C ALA A 53 20.60 34.66 64.97
N LEU A 54 20.73 33.51 64.28
CA LEU A 54 19.99 32.33 64.58
C LEU A 54 20.40 31.66 65.88
N ILE A 55 21.74 31.58 66.15
CA ILE A 55 22.28 31.06 67.40
C ILE A 55 21.80 31.92 68.59
N ASP A 56 21.87 33.24 68.44
CA ASP A 56 21.40 34.16 69.49
C ASP A 56 19.90 34.07 69.73
N ARG A 57 19.14 33.84 68.72
CA ARG A 57 17.67 33.62 68.85
C ARG A 57 17.38 32.30 69.56
N LEU A 58 18.05 31.21 69.18
CA LEU A 58 17.94 29.93 69.88
C LEU A 58 18.36 30.03 71.34
N ARG A 59 19.49 30.68 71.61
CA ARG A 59 19.96 30.93 72.99
C ARG A 59 18.91 31.66 73.86
N ARG A 60 18.25 32.70 73.33
CA ARG A 60 17.14 33.38 73.98
C ARG A 60 15.92 32.51 74.21
N ILE A 61 15.57 31.67 73.29
CA ILE A 61 14.45 30.76 73.45
C ILE A 61 14.70 29.72 74.51
N TYR A 62 15.85 29.04 74.43
CA TYR A 62 16.20 28.02 75.47
C TYR A 62 16.41 28.59 76.85
N SER A 63 17.03 29.77 76.97
CA SER A 63 17.15 30.43 78.26
C SER A 63 15.80 30.87 78.85
N GLY A 64 14.84 31.32 77.99
CA GLY A 64 13.47 31.62 78.40
C GLY A 64 12.70 30.39 78.89
N GLN A 65 13.10 29.19 78.46
CA GLN A 65 12.52 27.91 78.90
C GLN A 65 13.27 27.30 80.13
N GLY A 66 14.25 27.97 80.63
CA GLY A 66 15.05 27.49 81.77
C GLY A 66 16.06 26.36 81.41
N ILE A 67 16.30 26.13 80.12
CA ILE A 67 17.18 25.05 79.64
C ILE A 67 18.54 25.65 79.28
N ALA A 68 19.62 25.24 80.01
CA ALA A 68 20.97 25.60 79.66
C ALA A 68 21.53 24.74 78.58
N VAL A 69 21.61 25.27 77.31
CA VAL A 69 22.18 24.58 76.17
C VAL A 69 23.61 25.14 75.90
N PRO A 70 24.67 24.32 75.84
CA PRO A 70 25.99 24.78 75.45
C PRO A 70 26.05 25.36 74.06
N ASP A 71 26.79 26.44 73.84
CA ASP A 71 26.91 27.11 72.52
C ASP A 71 27.31 26.14 71.39
N ARG A 72 28.23 25.21 71.66
CA ARG A 72 28.65 24.20 70.73
C ARG A 72 27.46 23.39 70.15
N VAL A 73 26.42 23.08 70.96
CA VAL A 73 25.25 22.32 70.52
C VAL A 73 24.34 23.19 69.66
N LEU A 74 24.25 24.48 69.88
CA LEU A 74 23.52 25.43 69.08
C LEU A 74 24.18 25.62 67.72
N GLU A 75 25.53 25.77 67.69
CA GLU A 75 26.32 25.88 66.47
C GLU A 75 26.19 24.60 65.62
N GLU A 76 26.33 23.44 66.26
CA GLU A 76 26.18 22.14 65.55
C GLU A 76 24.76 21.93 64.99
N GLY A 77 23.75 22.39 65.74
CA GLY A 77 22.34 22.32 65.25
C GLY A 77 22.07 23.26 64.08
N VAL A 78 22.63 24.46 64.05
CA VAL A 78 22.53 25.40 62.94
C VAL A 78 23.26 24.87 61.71
N ARG A 79 24.48 24.33 61.87
CA ARG A 79 25.24 23.73 60.78
C ARG A 79 24.52 22.54 60.20
N ALA A 80 23.94 21.65 61.01
CA ALA A 80 23.17 20.51 60.55
C ALA A 80 21.91 20.97 59.78
N LEU A 81 21.29 22.11 60.16
CA LEU A 81 20.17 22.70 59.44
C LEU A 81 20.60 23.20 58.04
N GLU A 82 21.74 23.84 57.94
CA GLU A 82 22.31 24.35 56.68
C GLU A 82 22.67 23.19 55.74
N GLU A 83 23.34 22.18 56.22
CA GLU A 83 23.68 20.99 55.45
C GLU A 83 22.41 20.26 54.92
N SER A 84 21.34 20.18 55.72
CA SER A 84 20.09 19.55 55.35
C SER A 84 19.27 20.36 54.33
N ARG A 85 19.49 21.68 54.24
CA ARG A 85 18.74 22.62 53.40
C ARG A 85 18.92 22.34 51.91
N PHE A 86 20.04 21.78 51.50
CA PHE A 86 20.38 21.48 50.11
C PHE A 86 20.29 19.99 49.77
N VAL A 87 19.85 19.16 50.71
CA VAL A 87 19.68 17.74 50.44
C VAL A 87 18.39 17.51 49.67
N TYR A 88 18.51 17.20 48.36
CA TYR A 88 17.38 16.83 47.54
C TYR A 88 16.80 15.47 47.99
N THR A 89 15.60 15.47 48.48
CA THR A 89 14.88 14.25 48.81
C THR A 89 13.97 13.92 47.62
N PRO A 90 14.26 12.85 46.84
CA PRO A 90 13.42 12.51 45.70
C PRO A 90 12.02 12.14 46.19
N PRO A 91 10.96 12.54 45.46
CA PRO A 91 9.60 12.19 45.80
C PRO A 91 9.43 10.68 45.72
N LYS A 92 8.66 10.10 46.64
CA LYS A 92 8.37 8.66 46.65
C LYS A 92 7.71 8.24 45.33
N PRO A 93 8.13 7.10 44.76
CA PRO A 93 7.50 6.58 43.54
C PRO A 93 6.00 6.30 43.81
N GLY A 94 5.13 6.94 43.05
CA GLY A 94 3.69 6.83 43.22
C GLY A 94 2.96 7.22 41.93
N PHE A 95 1.63 7.01 41.90
CA PHE A 95 0.81 7.32 40.75
C PHE A 95 0.91 8.80 40.34
N ALA A 96 0.96 9.71 41.31
CA ALA A 96 1.10 11.13 41.02
C ALA A 96 2.45 11.48 40.37
N THR A 97 3.54 10.82 40.78
CA THR A 97 4.88 10.99 40.20
C THR A 97 4.93 10.45 38.78
N ALA A 98 4.29 9.28 38.53
CA ALA A 98 4.17 8.70 37.20
C ALA A 98 3.37 9.63 36.26
N LEU A 99 2.29 10.21 36.74
CA LEU A 99 1.47 11.15 35.96
C LEU A 99 2.25 12.44 35.62
N ALA A 100 3.00 12.96 36.59
CA ALA A 100 3.87 14.14 36.39
C ALA A 100 4.96 13.84 35.37
N THR A 101 5.59 12.67 35.43
CA THR A 101 6.60 12.24 34.45
C THR A 101 6.01 12.08 33.06
N LEU A 102 4.80 11.51 32.95
CA LEU A 102 4.07 11.41 31.70
C LEU A 102 3.75 12.80 31.11
N TRP A 103 3.33 13.74 31.97
CA TRP A 103 3.04 15.10 31.53
C TRP A 103 4.28 15.84 31.05
N VAL A 104 5.41 15.70 31.70
CA VAL A 104 6.68 16.32 31.30
C VAL A 104 7.20 15.70 30.01
N SER A 105 7.02 14.39 29.82
CA SER A 105 7.45 13.67 28.63
C SER A 105 6.43 13.69 27.46
N ARG A 106 5.30 14.41 27.62
CA ARG A 106 4.20 14.43 26.64
C ARG A 106 4.64 14.74 25.20
N GLU A 107 5.63 15.62 25.02
CA GLU A 107 6.12 15.96 23.67
C GLU A 107 6.88 14.81 23.00
N ARG A 108 7.69 14.07 23.77
CA ARG A 108 8.41 12.90 23.25
C ARG A 108 7.44 11.75 22.97
N ILE A 109 6.52 11.50 23.89
CA ILE A 109 5.49 10.46 23.75
C ILE A 109 4.55 10.80 22.60
N GLY A 110 4.13 12.09 22.48
CA GLY A 110 3.28 12.55 21.37
C GLY A 110 3.94 12.35 20.01
N LYS A 111 5.23 12.72 19.87
CA LYS A 111 5.99 12.48 18.63
C LYS A 111 6.11 10.98 18.32
N GLY A 112 6.35 10.15 19.35
CA GLY A 112 6.39 8.69 19.20
C GLY A 112 5.04 8.10 18.74
N LEU A 113 3.94 8.52 19.35
CA LEU A 113 2.59 8.10 18.97
C LEU A 113 2.23 8.52 17.54
N VAL A 114 2.55 9.75 17.16
CA VAL A 114 2.35 10.23 15.77
C VAL A 114 3.16 9.40 14.78
N ALA A 115 4.42 9.08 15.10
CA ALA A 115 5.25 8.23 14.25
C ALA A 115 4.66 6.81 14.10
N VAL A 116 4.24 6.19 15.20
CA VAL A 116 3.58 4.86 15.18
C VAL A 116 2.30 4.91 14.35
N PHE A 117 1.48 5.94 14.54
CA PHE A 117 0.22 6.11 13.79
C PHE A 117 0.49 6.32 12.29
N ALA A 118 1.52 7.12 11.94
CA ALA A 118 1.92 7.31 10.55
C ALA A 118 2.39 6.01 9.89
N VAL A 119 3.18 5.19 10.60
CA VAL A 119 3.61 3.86 10.11
C VAL A 119 2.41 2.93 9.93
N LEU A 120 1.46 2.94 10.86
CA LEU A 120 0.24 2.12 10.78
C LEU A 120 -0.63 2.54 9.60
N LEU A 121 -0.81 3.85 9.38
CA LEU A 121 -1.52 4.37 8.21
C LEU A 121 -0.83 3.97 6.91
N LEU A 122 0.50 4.07 6.87
CA LEU A 122 1.27 3.66 5.69
C LEU A 122 1.11 2.15 5.42
N ALA A 123 1.16 1.32 6.46
CA ALA A 123 0.96 -0.12 6.34
C ALA A 123 -0.45 -0.46 5.84
N VAL A 124 -1.49 0.22 6.35
CA VAL A 124 -2.88 0.05 5.88
C VAL A 124 -3.02 0.52 4.42
N ALA A 125 -2.45 1.67 4.07
CA ALA A 125 -2.48 2.18 2.70
C ALA A 125 -1.76 1.23 1.74
N MET A 126 -0.60 0.71 2.14
CA MET A 126 0.17 -0.27 1.36
C MET A 126 -0.59 -1.59 1.21
N TYR A 127 -1.20 -2.11 2.29
CA TYR A 127 -2.06 -3.29 2.24
C TYR A 127 -3.23 -3.09 1.28
N TYR A 128 -3.90 -1.93 1.35
CA TYR A 128 -4.99 -1.61 0.44
C TYR A 128 -4.53 -1.54 -1.02
N ALA A 129 -3.41 -0.88 -1.30
CA ALA A 129 -2.87 -0.71 -2.65
C ALA A 129 -2.39 -2.03 -3.27
N VAL A 130 -1.75 -2.90 -2.46
CA VAL A 130 -1.13 -4.14 -2.97
C VAL A 130 -2.10 -5.32 -2.98
N VAL A 131 -3.04 -5.39 -2.03
CA VAL A 131 -3.91 -6.57 -1.86
C VAL A 131 -5.36 -6.29 -2.25
N VAL A 132 -5.95 -5.22 -1.72
CA VAL A 132 -7.40 -4.99 -1.87
C VAL A 132 -7.74 -4.47 -3.25
N ARG A 133 -6.99 -3.46 -3.71
CA ARG A 133 -7.25 -2.82 -5.00
C ARG A 133 -7.10 -3.76 -6.20
N PRO A 134 -6.01 -4.55 -6.34
CA PRO A 134 -5.88 -5.49 -7.45
C PRO A 134 -6.98 -6.56 -7.44
N ARG A 135 -7.38 -7.05 -6.27
CA ARG A 135 -8.49 -8.02 -6.16
C ARG A 135 -9.81 -7.45 -6.66
N GLN A 136 -10.12 -6.20 -6.33
CA GLN A 136 -11.33 -5.53 -6.81
C GLN A 136 -11.29 -5.27 -8.32
N GLU A 137 -10.13 -4.85 -8.85
CA GLU A 137 -9.93 -4.65 -10.29
C GLU A 137 -10.08 -5.96 -11.06
N ASN A 138 -9.46 -7.05 -10.59
CA ASN A 138 -9.58 -8.38 -11.19
C ASN A 138 -11.03 -8.92 -11.13
N ALA A 139 -11.73 -8.70 -10.01
CA ALA A 139 -13.13 -9.13 -9.88
C ALA A 139 -14.06 -8.38 -10.86
N ARG A 140 -13.81 -7.09 -11.07
CA ARG A 140 -14.53 -6.28 -12.06
C ARG A 140 -14.21 -6.74 -13.48
N ALA A 141 -12.92 -6.93 -13.79
CA ALA A 141 -12.49 -7.42 -15.10
C ALA A 141 -13.11 -8.78 -15.46
N LEU A 142 -13.18 -9.72 -14.51
CA LEU A 142 -13.86 -11.01 -14.69
C LEU A 142 -15.34 -10.82 -14.98
N ALA A 143 -16.03 -9.93 -14.25
CA ALA A 143 -17.46 -9.68 -14.48
C ALA A 143 -17.71 -9.00 -15.83
N GLU A 144 -16.87 -8.07 -16.23
CA GLU A 144 -16.95 -7.38 -17.53
C GLU A 144 -16.67 -8.34 -18.70
N ALA A 145 -15.63 -9.19 -18.56
CA ALA A 145 -15.32 -10.20 -19.57
C ALA A 145 -16.47 -11.19 -19.74
N HIS A 146 -17.04 -11.67 -18.63
CA HIS A 146 -18.23 -12.54 -18.65
C HIS A 146 -19.42 -11.86 -19.32
N ALA A 147 -19.76 -10.63 -18.94
CA ALA A 147 -20.84 -9.87 -19.56
C ALA A 147 -20.60 -9.69 -21.08
N GLY A 148 -19.33 -9.50 -21.48
CA GLY A 148 -18.95 -9.44 -22.88
C GLY A 148 -19.19 -10.74 -23.65
N VAL A 149 -18.97 -11.90 -23.03
CA VAL A 149 -19.29 -13.22 -23.62
C VAL A 149 -20.79 -13.39 -23.77
N VAL A 150 -21.57 -13.10 -22.71
CA VAL A 150 -23.05 -13.21 -22.73
C VAL A 150 -23.66 -12.29 -23.77
N ALA A 151 -23.10 -11.08 -23.97
CA ALA A 151 -23.56 -10.17 -25.01
C ALA A 151 -23.17 -10.60 -26.43
N ALA A 152 -22.06 -11.35 -26.57
CA ALA A 152 -21.57 -11.80 -27.87
C ALA A 152 -22.25 -13.09 -28.37
N SER A 153 -22.93 -13.85 -27.50
CA SER A 153 -23.54 -15.14 -27.85
C SER A 153 -24.80 -15.45 -27.03
N GLU A 154 -25.79 -15.96 -27.71
CA GLU A 154 -27.00 -16.57 -27.11
C GLU A 154 -26.89 -18.09 -26.91
N ALA A 155 -25.82 -18.71 -27.41
CA ALA A 155 -25.62 -20.14 -27.32
C ALA A 155 -25.46 -20.58 -25.85
N PRO A 156 -26.23 -21.59 -25.41
CA PRO A 156 -26.20 -22.08 -24.03
C PRO A 156 -24.80 -22.59 -23.65
N ALA A 157 -24.11 -23.26 -24.56
CA ALA A 157 -22.76 -23.79 -24.34
C ALA A 157 -21.73 -22.67 -24.07
N ALA A 158 -21.82 -21.52 -24.74
CA ALA A 158 -20.97 -20.39 -24.51
C ALA A 158 -21.22 -19.77 -23.12
N ARG A 159 -22.48 -19.63 -22.73
CA ARG A 159 -22.88 -19.11 -21.41
C ARG A 159 -22.42 -20.02 -20.27
N GLU A 160 -22.70 -21.33 -20.38
CA GLU A 160 -22.26 -22.29 -19.36
C GLU A 160 -20.75 -22.30 -19.18
N ARG A 161 -19.98 -22.18 -20.29
CA ARG A 161 -18.53 -22.09 -20.23
C ARG A 161 -18.07 -20.78 -19.57
N ALA A 162 -18.71 -19.66 -19.88
CA ALA A 162 -18.41 -18.37 -19.26
C ALA A 162 -18.77 -18.37 -17.78
N ASP A 163 -19.90 -18.95 -17.38
CA ASP A 163 -20.33 -19.07 -15.99
C ASP A 163 -19.34 -19.90 -15.17
N ARG A 164 -18.85 -21.02 -15.71
CA ARG A 164 -17.81 -21.83 -15.07
C ARG A 164 -16.52 -21.05 -14.89
N LEU A 165 -16.02 -20.39 -15.93
CA LEU A 165 -14.80 -19.59 -15.86
C LEU A 165 -14.92 -18.43 -14.87
N LEU A 166 -16.09 -17.79 -14.79
CA LEU A 166 -16.36 -16.75 -13.80
C LEU A 166 -16.34 -17.31 -12.37
N ALA A 167 -16.97 -18.47 -12.16
CA ALA A 167 -16.99 -19.13 -10.85
C ALA A 167 -15.58 -19.53 -10.39
N ASP A 168 -14.80 -20.16 -11.29
CA ASP A 168 -13.41 -20.53 -11.03
C ASP A 168 -12.54 -19.32 -10.72
N GLY A 169 -12.67 -18.25 -11.51
CA GLY A 169 -11.93 -17.01 -11.29
C GLY A 169 -12.28 -16.33 -9.96
N ARG A 170 -13.55 -16.35 -9.55
CA ARG A 170 -13.98 -15.81 -8.23
C ARG A 170 -13.46 -16.64 -7.09
N ALA A 171 -13.56 -17.95 -7.15
CA ALA A 171 -13.02 -18.86 -6.14
C ALA A 171 -11.50 -18.70 -5.98
N ALA A 172 -10.79 -18.51 -7.10
CA ALA A 172 -9.37 -18.24 -7.10
C ALA A 172 -9.02 -16.90 -6.41
N LEU A 173 -9.81 -15.84 -6.65
CA LEU A 173 -9.63 -14.56 -5.96
C LEU A 173 -9.89 -14.66 -4.44
N GLU A 174 -10.89 -15.43 -4.03
CA GLU A 174 -11.20 -15.68 -2.61
C GLU A 174 -10.08 -16.45 -1.91
N SER A 175 -9.52 -17.46 -2.58
CA SER A 175 -8.38 -18.24 -2.06
C SER A 175 -7.03 -17.52 -2.15
N GLY A 176 -6.96 -16.39 -2.88
CA GLY A 176 -5.72 -15.65 -3.11
C GLY A 176 -4.84 -16.23 -4.22
N ASP A 177 -5.37 -17.14 -5.03
CA ASP A 177 -4.67 -17.69 -6.21
C ASP A 177 -4.83 -16.75 -7.41
N GLU A 178 -3.94 -15.76 -7.47
CA GLU A 178 -3.93 -14.79 -8.57
C GLU A 178 -3.58 -15.41 -9.93
N ALA A 179 -2.85 -16.52 -9.95
CA ALA A 179 -2.47 -17.18 -11.21
C ALA A 179 -3.69 -17.79 -11.89
N THR A 180 -4.50 -18.54 -11.15
CA THR A 180 -5.76 -19.12 -11.64
C THR A 180 -6.79 -18.06 -11.97
N ALA A 181 -6.86 -16.97 -11.18
CA ALA A 181 -7.76 -15.85 -11.49
C ALA A 181 -7.42 -15.18 -12.83
N ARG A 182 -6.13 -14.92 -13.08
CA ARG A 182 -5.66 -14.37 -14.38
C ARG A 182 -5.88 -15.35 -15.54
N ALA A 183 -5.67 -16.64 -15.31
CA ALA A 183 -5.93 -17.66 -16.33
C ALA A 183 -7.43 -17.71 -16.71
N SER A 184 -8.32 -17.62 -15.73
CA SER A 184 -9.78 -17.56 -15.96
C SER A 184 -10.19 -16.30 -16.72
N LEU A 185 -9.60 -15.13 -16.39
CA LEU A 185 -9.83 -13.89 -17.12
C LEU A 185 -9.38 -14.02 -18.58
N ALA A 186 -8.16 -14.49 -18.81
CA ALA A 186 -7.63 -14.70 -20.15
C ALA A 186 -8.48 -15.70 -20.96
N ALA A 187 -9.00 -16.75 -20.31
CA ALA A 187 -9.89 -17.70 -20.95
C ALA A 187 -11.25 -17.08 -21.35
N LEU A 188 -11.82 -16.19 -20.52
CA LEU A 188 -13.03 -15.44 -20.86
C LEU A 188 -12.80 -14.46 -22.02
N GLU A 189 -11.69 -13.76 -22.04
CA GLU A 189 -11.30 -12.84 -23.11
C GLU A 189 -11.09 -13.59 -24.43
N ASN A 190 -10.40 -14.74 -24.38
CA ASN A 190 -10.20 -15.62 -25.54
C ASN A 190 -11.55 -16.15 -26.06
N LEU A 191 -12.42 -16.61 -25.17
CA LEU A 191 -13.76 -17.05 -25.53
C LEU A 191 -14.54 -15.94 -26.24
N ARG A 192 -14.53 -14.72 -25.69
CA ARG A 192 -15.15 -13.54 -26.29
C ARG A 192 -14.59 -13.24 -27.69
N ALA A 193 -13.28 -13.35 -27.87
CA ALA A 193 -12.62 -13.10 -29.15
C ALA A 193 -12.92 -14.15 -30.21
N GLU A 194 -13.17 -15.39 -29.78
CA GLU A 194 -13.48 -16.52 -30.68
C GLU A 194 -14.95 -16.57 -31.11
N LEU A 195 -15.90 -16.11 -30.27
CA LEU A 195 -17.33 -16.20 -30.56
C LEU A 195 -17.76 -15.55 -31.88
N PRO A 196 -17.27 -14.37 -32.30
CA PRO A 196 -17.66 -13.77 -33.57
C PRO A 196 -17.08 -14.47 -34.79
N ARG A 197 -16.06 -15.33 -34.62
CA ARG A 197 -15.43 -16.03 -35.72
C ARG A 197 -16.32 -17.18 -36.22
N ALA A 198 -16.42 -17.27 -37.54
CA ALA A 198 -17.10 -18.39 -38.24
C ALA A 198 -16.13 -18.93 -39.28
N TYR A 199 -15.95 -20.23 -39.33
CA TYR A 199 -15.12 -20.90 -40.33
C TYR A 199 -15.52 -22.37 -40.50
N SER A 200 -15.18 -22.95 -41.65
CA SER A 200 -15.27 -24.39 -41.89
C SER A 200 -13.87 -25.04 -41.81
N LEU A 201 -13.79 -26.20 -41.21
CA LEU A 201 -12.59 -27.02 -41.22
C LEU A 201 -12.59 -27.90 -42.44
N ARG A 202 -11.65 -27.67 -43.33
CA ARG A 202 -11.49 -28.42 -44.56
C ARG A 202 -10.28 -29.33 -44.50
N ILE A 203 -10.41 -30.58 -44.91
CA ILE A 203 -9.33 -31.55 -44.97
C ILE A 203 -8.45 -31.24 -46.18
N VAL A 204 -7.14 -31.10 -45.97
CA VAL A 204 -6.18 -30.86 -47.05
C VAL A 204 -5.75 -32.19 -47.65
N SER A 205 -6.03 -32.38 -48.92
CA SER A 205 -5.88 -33.67 -49.63
C SER A 205 -4.41 -34.14 -49.74
N GLU A 206 -3.46 -33.20 -49.71
CA GLU A 206 -2.07 -33.53 -50.05
C GLU A 206 -1.23 -34.18 -48.94
N VAL A 207 -1.66 -34.11 -47.68
CA VAL A 207 -0.81 -34.55 -46.54
C VAL A 207 -1.67 -35.27 -45.47
N THR A 208 -2.15 -36.45 -45.79
CA THR A 208 -2.67 -37.37 -44.78
C THR A 208 -1.51 -38.31 -44.37
N LYS A 209 -0.94 -38.12 -43.20
CA LYS A 209 0.18 -38.97 -42.74
C LYS A 209 -0.20 -39.71 -41.45
N GLN A 210 0.15 -41.01 -41.42
CA GLN A 210 0.29 -41.73 -40.16
C GLN A 210 1.53 -41.20 -39.43
N ILE A 211 1.33 -40.53 -38.30
CA ILE A 211 2.43 -40.05 -37.48
C ILE A 211 2.67 -41.09 -36.37
N ARG A 212 3.86 -41.63 -36.34
CA ARG A 212 4.34 -42.46 -35.22
C ARG A 212 4.78 -41.55 -34.11
N THR A 213 3.97 -41.39 -33.06
CA THR A 213 4.42 -40.74 -31.83
C THR A 213 5.41 -41.63 -31.09
N ALA A 214 6.32 -41.01 -30.31
CA ALA A 214 7.32 -41.71 -29.48
C ALA A 214 6.77 -42.73 -28.46
N LEU A 215 5.45 -42.74 -28.26
CA LEU A 215 4.72 -43.61 -27.33
C LEU A 215 4.19 -44.92 -27.97
N HIS A 216 4.68 -45.36 -29.13
CA HIS A 216 4.32 -46.62 -29.80
C HIS A 216 2.81 -46.77 -30.18
N ARG A 217 1.99 -45.75 -30.02
CA ARG A 217 0.61 -45.72 -30.49
C ARG A 217 0.54 -45.13 -31.88
N ARG A 218 -0.07 -45.80 -32.81
CA ARG A 218 -0.39 -45.26 -34.15
C ARG A 218 -1.56 -44.30 -33.98
N ASN A 219 -1.28 -43.01 -33.91
CA ASN A 219 -2.33 -42.00 -33.97
C ASN A 219 -2.54 -41.58 -35.42
N HIS A 220 -3.80 -41.41 -35.79
CA HIS A 220 -4.19 -40.96 -37.12
C HIS A 220 -4.57 -39.49 -37.03
N TYR A 221 -3.98 -38.68 -37.90
CA TYR A 221 -4.25 -37.24 -37.98
C TYR A 221 -4.71 -36.87 -39.38
N LEU A 222 -5.76 -36.07 -39.46
CA LEU A 222 -6.19 -35.41 -40.69
C LEU A 222 -5.65 -33.98 -40.65
N ILE A 223 -4.95 -33.61 -41.74
CA ILE A 223 -4.45 -32.23 -41.86
C ILE A 223 -5.59 -31.37 -42.37
N VAL A 224 -5.85 -30.30 -41.62
CA VAL A 224 -6.98 -29.39 -41.89
C VAL A 224 -6.51 -27.95 -41.98
N GLU A 225 -7.31 -27.16 -42.68
CA GLU A 225 -7.22 -25.68 -42.68
C GLU A 225 -8.57 -25.08 -42.30
N ALA A 226 -8.54 -23.91 -41.67
CA ALA A 226 -9.76 -23.15 -41.37
C ALA A 226 -10.04 -22.20 -42.53
N VAL A 227 -11.20 -22.33 -43.11
CA VAL A 227 -11.63 -21.51 -44.25
C VAL A 227 -12.76 -20.59 -43.79
N ALA A 228 -12.55 -19.29 -43.88
CA ALA A 228 -13.55 -18.28 -43.56
C ALA A 228 -14.70 -18.28 -44.58
N PRO A 229 -15.85 -17.67 -44.29
CA PRO A 229 -16.98 -17.62 -45.22
C PRO A 229 -16.70 -16.93 -46.56
N ASP A 230 -15.68 -16.06 -46.59
CA ASP A 230 -15.18 -15.36 -47.79
C ASP A 230 -14.18 -16.20 -48.62
N GLY A 231 -13.87 -17.43 -48.14
CA GLY A 231 -12.91 -18.33 -48.76
C GLY A 231 -11.45 -18.13 -48.34
N GLY A 232 -11.16 -17.15 -47.49
CA GLY A 232 -9.82 -16.93 -46.96
C GLY A 232 -9.40 -18.00 -45.96
N ILE A 233 -8.11 -18.39 -46.00
CA ILE A 233 -7.52 -19.31 -44.99
C ILE A 233 -7.19 -18.49 -43.73
N LEU A 234 -7.66 -18.95 -42.58
CA LEU A 234 -7.45 -18.33 -41.29
C LEU A 234 -6.24 -18.95 -40.59
N THR A 235 -5.40 -18.10 -40.05
CA THR A 235 -4.35 -18.51 -39.11
C THR A 235 -4.93 -18.55 -37.70
N LEU A 236 -4.89 -19.69 -37.03
CA LEU A 236 -5.49 -19.90 -35.72
C LEU A 236 -4.42 -20.34 -34.70
N PRO A 237 -4.60 -19.99 -33.42
CA PRO A 237 -3.77 -20.50 -32.34
C PRO A 237 -4.14 -21.97 -32.08
N VAL A 238 -3.21 -22.88 -32.31
CA VAL A 238 -3.39 -24.32 -32.08
C VAL A 238 -2.36 -24.81 -31.10
N THR A 239 -2.81 -25.50 -30.05
CA THR A 239 -1.96 -26.13 -29.05
C THR A 239 -1.66 -27.55 -29.46
N SER A 240 -0.36 -27.87 -29.59
CA SER A 240 0.10 -29.22 -29.92
C SER A 240 -0.02 -30.14 -28.69
N GLU A 241 -0.64 -31.31 -28.89
CA GLU A 241 -0.72 -32.32 -27.82
C GLU A 241 0.61 -33.01 -27.51
N GLU A 242 1.62 -32.87 -28.39
CA GLU A 242 2.92 -33.49 -28.21
C GLU A 242 3.81 -32.73 -27.23
N ASN A 243 3.77 -31.41 -27.26
CA ASN A 243 4.67 -30.56 -26.46
C ASN A 243 3.96 -29.48 -25.64
N GLY A 244 2.62 -29.36 -25.79
CA GLY A 244 1.82 -28.33 -25.10
C GLY A 244 2.06 -26.89 -25.63
N GLU A 245 2.83 -26.70 -26.72
CA GLU A 245 3.07 -25.38 -27.30
C GLU A 245 1.87 -24.91 -28.14
N THR A 246 1.49 -23.67 -27.96
CA THR A 246 0.51 -22.99 -28.82
C THR A 246 1.23 -22.22 -29.91
N ARG A 247 0.89 -22.51 -31.17
CA ARG A 247 1.44 -21.83 -32.34
C ARG A 247 0.33 -21.28 -33.22
N MET A 248 0.59 -20.15 -33.85
CA MET A 248 -0.25 -19.60 -34.90
C MET A 248 0.02 -20.35 -36.20
N VAL A 249 -0.97 -21.10 -36.69
CA VAL A 249 -0.84 -21.95 -37.87
C VAL A 249 -2.05 -21.80 -38.78
N ASP A 250 -1.83 -21.95 -40.08
CA ASP A 250 -2.86 -22.01 -41.11
C ASP A 250 -3.31 -23.46 -41.39
N ARG A 251 -2.47 -24.44 -41.04
CA ARG A 251 -2.74 -25.88 -41.18
C ARG A 251 -2.29 -26.61 -39.94
N TRP A 252 -3.05 -27.60 -39.49
CA TRP A 252 -2.71 -28.45 -38.35
C TRP A 252 -3.33 -29.84 -38.49
N GLY A 253 -2.80 -30.82 -37.77
CA GLY A 253 -3.36 -32.16 -37.72
C GLY A 253 -4.37 -32.28 -36.58
N ILE A 254 -5.56 -32.80 -36.86
CA ILE A 254 -6.57 -33.18 -35.86
C ILE A 254 -6.57 -34.69 -35.72
N ARG A 255 -6.47 -35.17 -34.46
CA ARG A 255 -6.50 -36.61 -34.19
C ARG A 255 -7.90 -37.18 -34.36
N VAL A 256 -7.98 -38.26 -35.17
CA VAL A 256 -9.23 -38.95 -35.49
C VAL A 256 -9.14 -40.44 -35.20
N PRO A 257 -10.27 -41.14 -35.05
CA PRO A 257 -10.32 -42.60 -34.99
C PRO A 257 -9.79 -43.23 -36.31
N GLU A 258 -9.27 -44.44 -36.20
CA GLU A 258 -8.78 -45.22 -37.35
C GLU A 258 -9.86 -45.38 -38.44
N ASP A 259 -11.11 -45.63 -38.04
CA ASP A 259 -12.22 -45.78 -38.97
C ASP A 259 -12.51 -44.50 -39.77
N THR A 260 -12.45 -43.34 -39.12
CA THR A 260 -12.59 -42.02 -39.78
C THR A 260 -11.45 -41.80 -40.77
N TYR A 261 -10.23 -42.07 -40.34
CA TYR A 261 -9.06 -41.96 -41.21
C TYR A 261 -9.15 -42.85 -42.43
N ALA A 262 -9.51 -44.17 -42.23
CA ALA A 262 -9.66 -45.12 -43.30
C ALA A 262 -10.80 -44.76 -44.26
N ALA A 263 -11.88 -44.10 -43.78
CA ALA A 263 -12.98 -43.62 -44.63
C ALA A 263 -12.50 -42.47 -45.54
N VAL A 264 -11.74 -41.51 -45.01
CA VAL A 264 -11.18 -40.40 -45.80
C VAL A 264 -10.13 -40.90 -46.80
N GLU A 265 -9.31 -41.89 -46.42
CA GLU A 265 -8.34 -42.52 -47.30
C GLU A 265 -9.02 -43.27 -48.45
N ARG A 266 -10.14 -43.95 -48.22
CA ARG A 266 -10.92 -44.62 -49.26
C ARG A 266 -11.52 -43.61 -50.25
N ASP A 267 -12.12 -42.52 -49.73
CA ASP A 267 -12.71 -41.44 -50.52
C ASP A 267 -11.64 -40.83 -51.47
N ARG A 268 -10.45 -40.63 -50.98
CA ARG A 268 -9.32 -40.10 -51.75
C ARG A 268 -8.78 -41.09 -52.84
N ARG A 269 -8.80 -42.40 -52.54
CA ARG A 269 -8.27 -43.41 -53.46
C ARG A 269 -9.18 -43.68 -54.66
N ASP A 270 -10.43 -43.35 -54.59
CA ASP A 270 -11.44 -43.62 -55.63
C ASP A 270 -11.16 -42.78 -56.89
N ASP A 271 -11.05 -41.46 -56.74
CA ASP A 271 -10.84 -40.54 -57.89
C ASP A 271 -9.78 -39.48 -57.65
N GLY A 272 -9.05 -39.53 -56.53
CA GLY A 272 -8.03 -38.56 -56.15
C GLY A 272 -8.61 -37.27 -55.52
N ILE A 273 -9.93 -37.14 -55.43
CA ILE A 273 -10.64 -35.98 -54.93
C ILE A 273 -11.31 -36.35 -53.62
N LEU A 274 -11.17 -35.51 -52.60
CA LEU A 274 -11.94 -35.66 -51.38
C LEU A 274 -13.34 -35.09 -51.58
N GLN A 275 -14.35 -35.97 -51.74
CA GLN A 275 -15.74 -35.54 -51.89
C GLN A 275 -16.30 -35.06 -50.52
N ARG A 276 -15.77 -35.61 -49.40
CA ARG A 276 -16.13 -35.24 -48.05
C ARG A 276 -14.95 -34.52 -47.37
N ASP A 277 -14.58 -33.40 -47.93
CA ASP A 277 -13.44 -32.61 -47.41
C ASP A 277 -13.78 -31.79 -46.15
N ARG A 278 -15.05 -31.63 -45.78
CA ARG A 278 -15.53 -30.88 -44.64
C ARG A 278 -15.48 -31.70 -43.36
N LEU A 279 -14.48 -31.42 -42.49
CA LEU A 279 -14.35 -32.06 -41.17
C LEU A 279 -15.34 -31.49 -40.15
N GLY A 280 -15.58 -30.18 -40.18
CA GLY A 280 -16.48 -29.51 -39.22
C GLY A 280 -16.73 -28.06 -39.59
N GLU A 281 -17.55 -27.42 -38.78
CA GLU A 281 -17.88 -26.00 -38.92
C GLU A 281 -17.96 -25.32 -37.56
N LYS A 282 -17.31 -24.18 -37.42
CA LYS A 282 -17.53 -23.26 -36.32
C LYS A 282 -18.49 -22.17 -36.74
N ARG A 283 -19.64 -22.12 -36.10
CA ARG A 283 -20.64 -21.08 -36.33
C ARG A 283 -20.38 -19.87 -35.45
N ARG A 284 -20.79 -18.70 -35.92
CA ARG A 284 -20.76 -17.48 -35.12
C ARG A 284 -21.61 -17.67 -33.85
N GLY A 285 -21.06 -17.28 -32.71
CA GLY A 285 -21.72 -17.41 -31.41
C GLY A 285 -21.54 -18.76 -30.73
N GLU A 286 -21.13 -19.81 -31.45
CA GLU A 286 -20.83 -21.11 -30.85
C GLU A 286 -19.38 -21.13 -30.33
N PRO A 287 -19.11 -21.70 -29.14
CA PRO A 287 -17.74 -21.77 -28.60
C PRO A 287 -16.89 -22.83 -29.27
N ASP A 288 -17.51 -23.90 -29.76
CA ASP A 288 -16.85 -25.08 -30.25
C ASP A 288 -17.18 -25.34 -31.73
N VAL A 289 -16.35 -26.16 -32.39
CA VAL A 289 -16.56 -26.64 -33.74
C VAL A 289 -17.55 -27.80 -33.71
N ALA A 290 -18.60 -27.71 -34.54
CA ALA A 290 -19.48 -28.85 -34.80
C ALA A 290 -18.82 -29.76 -35.84
N TYR A 291 -18.35 -30.92 -35.43
CA TYR A 291 -17.68 -31.87 -36.28
C TYR A 291 -18.71 -32.72 -37.07
N ALA A 292 -18.47 -32.86 -38.37
CA ALA A 292 -19.25 -33.70 -39.25
C ALA A 292 -18.80 -35.17 -39.24
N MET A 293 -17.60 -35.42 -38.72
CA MET A 293 -16.98 -36.75 -38.58
C MET A 293 -16.50 -36.93 -37.15
N PRO A 294 -16.39 -38.16 -36.63
CA PRO A 294 -15.82 -38.42 -35.32
C PRO A 294 -14.38 -37.96 -35.20
N VAL A 295 -14.08 -37.19 -34.13
CA VAL A 295 -12.73 -36.75 -33.75
C VAL A 295 -12.43 -37.19 -32.33
N LEU A 296 -11.15 -37.45 -32.01
CA LEU A 296 -10.75 -37.85 -30.67
C LEU A 296 -10.29 -36.66 -29.82
N GLY A 297 -10.22 -35.47 -30.43
CA GLY A 297 -9.55 -34.31 -29.83
C GLY A 297 -8.04 -34.48 -29.86
N GLY A 298 -7.32 -33.37 -29.57
CA GLY A 298 -5.88 -33.30 -29.75
C GLY A 298 -5.48 -32.82 -31.14
N ALA A 299 -4.44 -32.01 -31.18
CA ALA A 299 -3.91 -31.45 -32.42
C ALA A 299 -2.39 -31.52 -32.43
N ILE A 300 -1.82 -31.46 -33.64
CA ILE A 300 -0.38 -31.33 -33.87
C ILE A 300 -0.15 -30.19 -34.84
N THR A 301 0.93 -29.44 -34.60
CA THR A 301 1.30 -28.26 -35.40
C THR A 301 2.53 -28.51 -36.29
N GLN A 302 3.14 -29.67 -36.14
CA GLN A 302 4.30 -30.13 -36.93
C GLN A 302 4.17 -31.61 -37.23
N TRP A 303 4.59 -32.06 -38.41
CA TRP A 303 4.56 -33.46 -38.85
C TRP A 303 5.72 -33.78 -39.80
#